data_624d6b78a0d7460cbdbba07c9242ba5f
#
_entry.id   624d6b78a0d7460cbdbba07c9242ba5f
#
_cell.length_a   1.000
_cell.length_b   1.000
_cell.length_c   1.000
_cell.angle_alpha   90.00
_cell.angle_beta   90.00
_cell.angle_gamma   90.00
#
_symmetry.space_group_name_H-M   'P 1'
#
loop_
_entity.id
_entity.type
_entity.pdbx_description
1 polymer ?
#
loop_
_entity_poly.entity_id
_entity_poly.type
_entity_poly.pdbx_seq_one_letter_code
_entity_poly.pdbx_strand_id
1 'polypeptide(L)'
;FIYKQYINFLYKLNCFAVDQKCCSCPLSKECYYYHCTGENFKYYPNILIENPIFTQAIFQKEEVLKISFFIIGEDIKHMNYIKLFFQSYLNQKIQGYFFYLKNINMIDCNQKNISLNHIMISSCIKTTHFTDEYNQMINYYNKHYLTQYNNLSNYMVDIKNIKHSQQEGIQFKTKKIVPRGFTYQISFNEDINIPLDILYIGIGHFNFIGGGELET
;
A
#
# COMPACT_ATOMS: atom_id res chain seq x y z
N PHE A 1 -2.89 11.17 0.90
CA PHE A 1 -2.08 12.40 0.66
C PHE A 1 -0.57 12.11 0.76
N ILE A 2 -0.06 11.53 1.85
CA ILE A 2 1.37 11.31 2.10
C ILE A 2 1.99 10.38 1.05
N TYR A 3 1.33 9.26 0.72
CA TYR A 3 1.78 8.37 -0.34
C TYR A 3 2.01 9.12 -1.66
N LYS A 4 1.06 9.96 -2.08
CA LYS A 4 1.20 10.80 -3.29
C LYS A 4 2.44 11.69 -3.22
N GLN A 5 2.66 12.36 -2.09
CA GLN A 5 3.80 13.25 -1.93
C GLN A 5 5.13 12.47 -1.93
N TYR A 6 5.16 11.31 -1.29
CA TYR A 6 6.31 10.43 -1.29
C TYR A 6 6.65 9.93 -2.70
N ILE A 7 5.66 9.48 -3.45
CA ILE A 7 5.84 9.04 -4.84
C ILE A 7 6.31 10.21 -5.74
N ASN A 8 5.77 11.41 -5.57
CA ASN A 8 6.23 12.58 -6.31
C ASN A 8 7.68 12.97 -5.94
N PHE A 9 8.06 12.80 -4.68
CA PHE A 9 9.43 13.01 -4.21
C PHE A 9 10.38 11.98 -4.87
N LEU A 10 10.06 10.69 -4.82
CA LEU A 10 10.84 9.65 -5.47
C LEU A 10 10.95 9.86 -6.99
N TYR A 11 9.88 10.28 -7.64
CA TYR A 11 9.91 10.62 -9.05
C TYR A 11 10.95 11.70 -9.37
N LYS A 12 11.00 12.76 -8.56
CA LYS A 12 11.97 13.85 -8.75
C LYS A 12 13.41 13.40 -8.55
N LEU A 13 13.65 12.45 -7.64
CA LEU A 13 15.00 11.97 -7.33
C LEU A 13 15.50 10.89 -8.31
N ASN A 14 14.60 10.02 -8.77
CA ASN A 14 15.00 8.80 -9.48
C ASN A 14 14.68 8.84 -10.99
N CYS A 15 13.81 9.76 -11.43
CA CYS A 15 13.41 9.77 -12.84
C CYS A 15 14.32 10.65 -13.68
N PHE A 16 15.15 10.02 -14.50
CA PHE A 16 16.03 10.66 -15.49
C PHE A 16 15.50 10.52 -16.92
N ALA A 17 14.38 9.82 -17.13
CA ALA A 17 13.82 9.60 -18.45
C ALA A 17 13.24 10.90 -19.03
N VAL A 18 13.73 11.30 -20.20
CA VAL A 18 13.33 12.54 -20.88
C VAL A 18 11.86 12.47 -21.32
N ASP A 19 11.40 11.31 -21.76
CA ASP A 19 10.03 11.05 -22.23
C ASP A 19 9.07 10.67 -21.08
N GLN A 20 9.58 10.53 -19.85
CA GLN A 20 8.83 10.14 -18.65
C GLN A 20 8.05 8.81 -18.78
N LYS A 21 8.46 7.93 -19.70
CA LYS A 21 7.84 6.62 -19.93
C LYS A 21 8.63 5.52 -19.22
N CYS A 22 8.11 5.06 -18.08
CA CYS A 22 8.75 4.00 -17.32
C CYS A 22 8.83 2.67 -18.09
N CYS A 23 7.88 2.37 -18.96
CA CYS A 23 7.85 1.12 -19.72
C CYS A 23 8.98 0.97 -20.74
N SER A 24 9.55 2.08 -21.21
CA SER A 24 10.70 2.12 -22.14
C SER A 24 12.01 2.51 -21.47
N CYS A 25 12.00 2.75 -20.17
CA CYS A 25 13.18 3.17 -19.42
C CYS A 25 14.14 1.99 -19.21
N PRO A 26 15.41 2.07 -19.65
CA PRO A 26 16.38 0.98 -19.47
C PRO A 26 16.69 0.71 -17.99
N LEU A 27 16.49 1.69 -17.11
CA LEU A 27 16.73 1.57 -15.67
C LEU A 27 15.49 1.13 -14.89
N SER A 28 14.38 0.79 -15.53
CA SER A 28 13.11 0.48 -14.86
C SER A 28 13.25 -0.64 -13.82
N LYS A 29 14.02 -1.69 -14.11
CA LYS A 29 14.21 -2.83 -13.20
C LYS A 29 14.91 -2.49 -11.88
N GLU A 30 15.73 -1.45 -11.87
CA GLU A 30 16.50 -1.01 -10.70
C GLU A 30 15.93 0.29 -10.10
N CYS A 31 14.93 0.84 -10.73
CA CYS A 31 14.36 2.13 -10.34
C CYS A 31 13.43 1.99 -9.15
N TYR A 32 13.85 2.52 -8.00
CA TYR A 32 13.06 2.46 -6.78
C TYR A 32 11.68 3.13 -6.90
N TYR A 33 11.58 4.24 -7.65
CA TYR A 33 10.27 4.83 -7.98
C TYR A 33 9.36 3.84 -8.70
N TYR A 34 9.89 3.08 -9.65
CA TYR A 34 9.12 2.11 -10.43
C TYR A 34 8.60 0.96 -9.57
N HIS A 35 9.42 0.47 -8.64
CA HIS A 35 9.02 -0.52 -7.63
C HIS A 35 7.95 0.03 -6.69
N CYS A 36 8.18 1.24 -6.13
CA CYS A 36 7.24 1.88 -5.22
C CYS A 36 5.88 2.21 -5.84
N THR A 37 5.80 2.24 -7.17
CA THR A 37 4.54 2.46 -7.89
C THR A 37 3.93 1.16 -8.43
N GLY A 38 4.49 0.00 -8.14
CA GLY A 38 4.04 -1.25 -8.74
C GLY A 38 4.05 -1.15 -10.27
N GLU A 39 5.23 -0.90 -10.84
CA GLU A 39 5.43 -0.74 -12.27
C GLU A 39 4.53 0.35 -12.91
N ASN A 40 4.62 1.55 -12.36
CA ASN A 40 3.80 2.70 -12.77
C ASN A 40 2.29 2.42 -12.63
N PHE A 41 1.91 1.91 -11.47
CA PHE A 41 0.52 1.62 -11.07
C PHE A 41 -0.19 0.56 -11.92
N LYS A 42 0.55 -0.40 -12.43
CA LYS A 42 -0.01 -1.56 -13.12
C LYS A 42 -0.21 -2.76 -12.21
N TYR A 43 0.71 -2.91 -11.24
CA TYR A 43 0.78 -4.05 -10.34
C TYR A 43 0.80 -3.58 -8.88
N TYR A 44 1.27 -4.46 -7.99
CA TYR A 44 1.32 -4.22 -6.55
C TYR A 44 2.63 -3.52 -6.18
N PRO A 45 2.60 -2.39 -5.49
CA PRO A 45 3.80 -1.69 -5.04
C PRO A 45 4.45 -2.40 -3.84
N ASN A 46 5.73 -2.15 -3.64
CA ASN A 46 6.51 -2.67 -2.52
C ASN A 46 6.46 -1.78 -1.27
N ILE A 47 5.86 -0.62 -1.37
CA ILE A 47 5.69 0.30 -0.25
C ILE A 47 4.24 0.73 -0.14
N LEU A 48 3.73 0.62 1.08
CA LEU A 48 2.40 1.07 1.43
C LEU A 48 2.50 2.01 2.60
N ILE A 49 1.59 2.94 2.67
CA ILE A 49 1.52 3.91 3.76
C ILE A 49 0.15 3.77 4.38
N GLU A 50 0.13 3.42 5.65
CA GLU A 50 -1.09 3.47 6.43
C GLU A 50 -1.66 4.87 6.33
N ASN A 51 -2.88 4.98 5.81
CA ASN A 51 -3.58 6.24 5.82
C ASN A 51 -4.13 6.45 7.23
N PRO A 52 -3.51 7.31 8.06
CA PRO A 52 -4.14 7.65 9.31
C PRO A 52 -5.49 8.25 8.95
N ILE A 53 -6.57 7.67 9.45
CA ILE A 53 -7.89 8.27 9.36
C ILE A 53 -7.81 9.53 10.21
N PHE A 54 -7.57 10.64 9.55
CA PHE A 54 -7.62 11.94 10.21
C PHE A 54 -9.08 12.26 10.49
N THR A 55 -9.55 11.83 11.64
CA THR A 55 -10.87 12.21 12.16
C THR A 55 -10.91 13.69 12.58
N GLN A 56 -9.74 14.34 12.65
CA GLN A 56 -9.60 15.73 13.05
C GLN A 56 -9.16 16.60 11.88
N ALA A 57 -9.92 17.64 11.60
CA ALA A 57 -9.57 18.68 10.64
C ALA A 57 -8.54 19.69 11.20
N ILE A 58 -8.30 19.70 12.50
CA ILE A 58 -7.47 20.69 13.21
C ILE A 58 -6.48 19.95 14.11
N PHE A 59 -5.20 20.19 13.91
CA PHE A 59 -4.12 19.67 14.77
C PHE A 59 -3.75 20.72 15.83
N GLN A 60 -3.54 20.26 17.06
CA GLN A 60 -3.01 21.11 18.12
C GLN A 60 -1.49 21.30 17.95
N LYS A 61 -0.97 22.38 18.53
CA LYS A 61 0.47 22.60 18.57
C LYS A 61 1.16 21.44 19.30
N GLU A 62 2.23 20.92 18.71
CA GLU A 62 3.02 19.79 19.24
C GLU A 62 2.30 18.44 19.29
N GLU A 63 1.17 18.31 18.61
CA GLU A 63 0.50 17.02 18.44
C GLU A 63 1.39 16.05 17.66
N VAL A 64 1.50 14.81 18.14
CA VAL A 64 2.33 13.78 17.50
C VAL A 64 1.47 12.93 16.57
N LEU A 65 1.78 12.97 15.28
CA LEU A 65 1.20 12.10 14.29
C LEU A 65 2.06 10.86 14.10
N LYS A 66 1.45 9.70 14.16
CA LYS A 66 2.09 8.43 13.81
C LYS A 66 1.70 8.05 12.38
N ILE A 67 2.67 7.78 11.56
CA ILE A 67 2.48 7.34 10.18
C ILE A 67 3.30 6.06 9.99
N SER A 68 2.64 4.98 9.59
CA SER A 68 3.30 3.71 9.34
C SER A 68 3.60 3.56 7.85
N PHE A 69 4.83 3.14 7.56
CA PHE A 69 5.25 2.73 6.22
C PHE A 69 5.52 1.24 6.26
N PHE A 70 4.89 0.50 5.37
CA PHE A 70 5.16 -0.92 5.17
C PHE A 70 6.04 -1.07 3.94
N ILE A 71 7.21 -1.66 4.12
CA ILE A 71 8.16 -1.95 3.05
C ILE A 71 8.21 -3.46 2.89
N ILE A 72 7.92 -3.94 1.69
CA ILE A 72 7.82 -5.36 1.38
C ILE A 72 9.12 -5.86 0.78
N GLY A 73 9.61 -6.98 1.30
CA GLY A 73 10.76 -7.68 0.79
C GLY A 73 12.09 -6.94 1.00
N GLU A 74 13.06 -7.16 0.10
CA GLU A 74 14.42 -6.65 0.24
C GLU A 74 14.55 -5.12 0.05
N ASP A 75 13.50 -4.45 -0.35
CA ASP A 75 13.53 -2.99 -0.58
C ASP A 75 13.63 -2.17 0.72
N ILE A 76 13.65 -2.82 1.87
CA ILE A 76 14.03 -2.21 3.16
C ILE A 76 15.38 -1.48 3.10
N LYS A 77 16.32 -1.90 2.25
CA LYS A 77 17.59 -1.22 1.98
C LYS A 77 17.42 0.23 1.53
N HIS A 78 16.25 0.57 0.99
CA HIS A 78 15.91 1.90 0.52
C HIS A 78 15.22 2.81 1.58
N MET A 79 15.15 2.37 2.84
CA MET A 79 14.53 3.13 3.93
C MET A 79 15.09 4.56 4.08
N ASN A 80 16.32 4.81 3.68
CA ASN A 80 16.90 6.15 3.72
C ASN A 80 16.14 7.17 2.86
N TYR A 81 15.41 6.75 1.84
CA TYR A 81 14.54 7.65 1.06
C TYR A 81 13.38 8.18 1.91
N ILE A 82 12.87 7.41 2.87
CA ILE A 82 11.83 7.88 3.80
C ILE A 82 12.39 8.98 4.71
N LYS A 83 13.61 8.80 5.24
CA LYS A 83 14.28 9.84 6.03
C LYS A 83 14.48 11.13 5.22
N LEU A 84 15.00 11.00 4.00
CA LEU A 84 15.20 12.13 3.09
C LEU A 84 13.88 12.84 2.74
N PHE A 85 12.81 12.08 2.53
CA PHE A 85 11.50 12.64 2.28
C PHE A 85 11.05 13.53 3.43
N PHE A 86 11.09 13.06 4.66
CA PHE A 86 10.70 13.87 5.82
C PHE A 86 11.63 15.04 6.03
N GLN A 87 12.94 14.88 5.84
CA GLN A 87 13.91 15.98 5.93
C GLN A 87 13.64 17.09 4.89
N SER A 88 13.30 16.72 3.66
CA SER A 88 12.96 17.69 2.61
C SER A 88 11.61 18.39 2.84
N TYR A 89 10.70 17.80 3.62
CA TYR A 89 9.40 18.38 3.96
C TYR A 89 9.40 19.16 5.27
N LEU A 90 10.45 19.04 6.10
CA LEU A 90 10.54 19.74 7.39
C LEU A 90 10.44 21.27 7.28
N ASN A 91 10.82 21.83 6.14
CA ASN A 91 10.78 23.27 5.88
C ASN A 91 9.58 23.72 5.04
N GLN A 92 8.63 22.80 4.77
CA GLN A 92 7.47 23.10 3.94
C GLN A 92 6.19 22.98 4.75
N LYS A 93 5.26 23.91 4.51
CA LYS A 93 3.90 23.81 5.04
C LYS A 93 3.13 22.73 4.27
N ILE A 94 2.57 21.78 5.00
CA ILE A 94 1.64 20.80 4.47
C ILE A 94 0.24 21.20 4.97
N GLN A 95 -0.64 21.60 4.08
CA GLN A 95 -2.00 22.07 4.42
C GLN A 95 -2.04 23.16 5.52
N GLY A 96 -1.03 24.04 5.55
CA GLY A 96 -0.94 25.13 6.52
C GLY A 96 -0.17 24.82 7.80
N TYR A 97 0.20 23.54 8.03
CA TYR A 97 0.91 23.09 9.22
C TYR A 97 2.38 22.82 8.93
N PHE A 98 3.25 23.06 9.93
CA PHE A 98 4.64 22.63 9.92
C PHE A 98 4.76 21.30 10.66
N PHE A 99 5.44 20.34 10.04
CA PHE A 99 5.72 19.03 10.65
C PHE A 99 7.21 18.89 10.91
N TYR A 100 7.54 18.30 12.05
CA TYR A 100 8.91 17.94 12.41
C TYR A 100 9.00 16.44 12.59
N LEU A 101 10.00 15.82 11.99
CA LEU A 101 10.29 14.43 12.23
C LEU A 101 10.81 14.25 13.65
N LYS A 102 10.06 13.62 14.54
CA LYS A 102 10.46 13.37 15.91
C LYS A 102 11.37 12.15 16.00
N ASN A 103 10.96 11.03 15.45
CA ASN A 103 11.73 9.79 15.39
C ASN A 103 11.23 8.90 14.24
N ILE A 104 12.05 7.91 13.87
CA ILE A 104 11.67 6.80 13.02
C ILE A 104 12.02 5.52 13.78
N ASN A 105 11.02 4.69 14.03
CA ASN A 105 11.19 3.38 14.62
C ASN A 105 10.98 2.33 13.53
N MET A 106 11.87 1.34 13.48
CA MET A 106 11.65 0.15 12.67
C MET A 106 11.03 -0.93 13.54
N ILE A 107 10.01 -1.56 13.01
CA ILE A 107 9.39 -2.74 13.61
C ILE A 107 9.49 -3.83 12.56
N ASP A 108 10.18 -4.90 12.89
CA ASP A 108 10.18 -6.09 12.06
C ASP A 108 8.86 -6.83 12.31
N CYS A 109 7.99 -6.82 11.31
CA CYS A 109 6.73 -7.55 11.34
C CYS A 109 6.98 -9.02 10.96
N ASN A 110 7.92 -9.68 11.63
CA ASN A 110 8.26 -11.07 11.37
C ASN A 110 7.00 -11.94 11.32
N GLN A 111 6.69 -12.40 10.15
CA GLN A 111 5.83 -13.51 9.68
C GLN A 111 4.94 -14.19 10.75
N LYS A 112 4.27 -13.40 11.57
CA LYS A 112 3.21 -13.93 12.42
C LYS A 112 2.01 -14.17 11.51
N ASN A 113 1.55 -15.39 11.48
CA ASN A 113 0.26 -15.70 10.86
C ASN A 113 -0.86 -15.50 11.86
N ILE A 114 -1.99 -15.07 11.38
CA ILE A 114 -3.24 -15.02 12.13
C ILE A 114 -4.21 -16.01 11.50
N SER A 115 -4.89 -16.77 12.34
CA SER A 115 -5.93 -17.72 11.92
C SER A 115 -7.28 -17.02 11.92
N LEU A 116 -7.99 -17.04 10.80
CA LEU A 116 -9.25 -16.34 10.60
C LEU A 116 -10.23 -17.21 9.81
N ASN A 117 -11.50 -17.15 10.16
CA ASN A 117 -12.59 -17.74 9.39
C ASN A 117 -13.59 -16.71 8.85
N HIS A 118 -13.41 -15.45 9.20
CA HIS A 118 -14.24 -14.35 8.75
C HIS A 118 -13.38 -13.10 8.48
N ILE A 119 -13.66 -12.44 7.35
CA ILE A 119 -12.98 -11.20 6.96
C ILE A 119 -14.00 -10.26 6.32
N MET A 120 -13.93 -8.97 6.67
CA MET A 120 -14.65 -7.93 5.95
C MET A 120 -13.68 -7.14 5.08
N ILE A 121 -13.98 -7.03 3.80
CA ILE A 121 -13.31 -6.10 2.89
C ILE A 121 -14.02 -4.75 3.00
N SER A 122 -13.45 -3.86 3.80
CA SER A 122 -14.06 -2.57 4.14
C SER A 122 -13.81 -1.48 3.11
N SER A 123 -12.84 -1.67 2.23
CA SER A 123 -12.51 -0.70 1.19
C SER A 123 -12.42 -1.34 -0.20
N CYS A 124 -12.31 -0.50 -1.23
CA CYS A 124 -12.48 -0.89 -2.62
C CYS A 124 -11.47 -1.95 -3.10
N ILE A 125 -11.96 -3.09 -3.52
CA ILE A 125 -11.22 -4.14 -4.22
C ILE A 125 -11.84 -4.39 -5.61
N LYS A 126 -11.05 -4.72 -6.62
CA LYS A 126 -11.51 -4.85 -8.01
C LYS A 126 -12.49 -6.00 -8.26
N THR A 127 -12.36 -7.07 -7.52
CA THR A 127 -13.08 -8.32 -7.75
C THR A 127 -13.71 -8.85 -6.47
N THR A 128 -14.71 -9.70 -6.61
CA THR A 128 -15.27 -10.49 -5.51
C THR A 128 -14.58 -11.86 -5.36
N HIS A 129 -13.63 -12.20 -6.24
CA HIS A 129 -12.85 -13.45 -6.16
C HIS A 129 -11.64 -13.25 -5.25
N PHE A 130 -11.87 -13.29 -3.94
CA PHE A 130 -10.87 -13.00 -2.91
C PHE A 130 -9.60 -13.86 -3.03
N THR A 131 -9.76 -15.17 -3.12
CA THR A 131 -8.63 -16.12 -3.17
C THR A 131 -7.74 -15.87 -4.39
N ASP A 132 -8.36 -15.59 -5.54
CA ASP A 132 -7.60 -15.29 -6.77
C ASP A 132 -6.83 -14.00 -6.65
N GLU A 133 -7.46 -12.93 -6.15
CA GLU A 133 -6.81 -11.63 -5.96
C GLU A 133 -5.68 -11.71 -4.93
N TYR A 134 -5.91 -12.42 -3.81
CA TYR A 134 -4.89 -12.68 -2.81
C TYR A 134 -3.70 -13.42 -3.43
N ASN A 135 -3.95 -14.56 -4.07
CA ASN A 135 -2.89 -15.40 -4.65
C ASN A 135 -2.14 -14.66 -5.75
N GLN A 136 -2.83 -13.86 -6.56
CA GLN A 136 -2.18 -13.04 -7.58
C GLN A 136 -1.22 -12.02 -6.96
N MET A 137 -1.64 -11.33 -5.89
CA MET A 137 -0.81 -10.38 -5.16
C MET A 137 0.40 -11.06 -4.51
N ILE A 138 0.18 -12.18 -3.82
CA ILE A 138 1.25 -12.94 -3.14
C ILE A 138 2.27 -13.48 -4.14
N ASN A 139 1.83 -14.05 -5.25
CA ASN A 139 2.72 -14.52 -6.30
C ASN A 139 3.56 -13.38 -6.90
N TYR A 140 2.95 -12.20 -7.06
CA TYR A 140 3.69 -11.02 -7.51
C TYR A 140 4.75 -10.61 -6.48
N TYR A 141 4.41 -10.53 -5.20
CA TYR A 141 5.34 -10.17 -4.13
C TYR A 141 6.50 -11.18 -4.02
N ASN A 142 6.20 -12.48 -4.02
CA ASN A 142 7.21 -13.53 -3.98
C ASN A 142 8.19 -13.44 -5.15
N LYS A 143 7.68 -13.15 -6.34
CA LYS A 143 8.48 -13.07 -7.56
C LYS A 143 9.34 -11.81 -7.65
N HIS A 144 8.76 -10.65 -7.29
CA HIS A 144 9.36 -9.35 -7.58
C HIS A 144 10.06 -8.72 -6.37
N TYR A 145 9.64 -9.07 -5.15
CA TYR A 145 10.18 -8.51 -3.90
C TYR A 145 10.79 -9.57 -2.99
N LEU A 146 10.95 -10.81 -3.52
CA LEU A 146 11.61 -11.92 -2.85
C LEU A 146 11.02 -12.27 -1.47
N THR A 147 9.71 -12.15 -1.35
CA THR A 147 8.97 -12.60 -0.16
C THR A 147 8.75 -14.12 -0.21
N GLN A 148 8.29 -14.69 0.90
CA GLN A 148 8.00 -16.12 1.02
C GLN A 148 6.58 -16.35 1.57
N TYR A 149 5.61 -15.60 1.06
CA TYR A 149 4.22 -15.76 1.47
C TYR A 149 3.60 -17.01 0.85
N ASN A 150 2.71 -17.64 1.60
CA ASN A 150 1.97 -18.80 1.12
C ASN A 150 0.69 -18.40 0.39
N ASN A 151 0.40 -19.10 -0.70
CA ASN A 151 -0.89 -18.99 -1.37
C ASN A 151 -2.00 -19.61 -0.50
N LEU A 152 -3.19 -19.07 -0.62
CA LEU A 152 -4.38 -19.70 -0.09
C LEU A 152 -4.79 -20.86 -1.03
N SER A 153 -5.13 -21.99 -0.44
CA SER A 153 -5.75 -23.12 -1.14
C SER A 153 -7.17 -22.74 -1.61
N ASN A 154 -7.79 -23.57 -2.42
CA ASN A 154 -9.17 -23.37 -2.84
C ASN A 154 -10.15 -23.64 -1.68
N TYR A 155 -10.23 -22.68 -0.76
CA TYR A 155 -11.23 -22.70 0.30
C TYR A 155 -12.60 -22.41 -0.30
N MET A 156 -13.60 -23.13 0.15
CA MET A 156 -14.98 -22.72 -0.10
C MET A 156 -15.23 -21.44 0.68
N VAL A 157 -15.66 -20.41 -0.02
CA VAL A 157 -15.95 -19.10 0.55
C VAL A 157 -17.43 -18.77 0.36
N ASP A 158 -18.04 -18.25 1.39
CA ASP A 158 -19.37 -17.65 1.32
C ASP A 158 -19.19 -16.13 1.33
N ILE A 159 -19.64 -15.46 0.27
CA ILE A 159 -19.50 -14.02 0.10
C ILE A 159 -20.86 -13.36 0.25
N LYS A 160 -20.96 -12.42 1.18
CA LYS A 160 -22.18 -11.69 1.51
C LYS A 160 -21.99 -10.17 1.44
N ASN A 161 -23.10 -9.46 1.46
CA ASN A 161 -23.14 -7.99 1.58
C ASN A 161 -22.31 -7.27 0.50
N ILE A 162 -22.30 -7.79 -0.72
CA ILE A 162 -21.55 -7.20 -1.83
C ILE A 162 -22.13 -5.82 -2.16
N LYS A 163 -21.28 -4.80 -2.12
CA LYS A 163 -21.64 -3.43 -2.49
C LYS A 163 -20.61 -2.86 -3.45
N HIS A 164 -21.06 -2.10 -4.44
CA HIS A 164 -20.16 -1.30 -5.26
C HIS A 164 -19.56 -0.18 -4.42
N SER A 165 -18.26 0.02 -4.58
CA SER A 165 -17.49 1.05 -3.88
C SER A 165 -16.66 1.86 -4.87
N GLN A 166 -16.58 3.15 -4.64
CA GLN A 166 -15.68 4.05 -5.37
C GLN A 166 -15.09 5.05 -4.39
N GLN A 167 -13.78 5.19 -4.43
CA GLN A 167 -13.05 6.19 -3.65
C GLN A 167 -12.73 7.43 -4.50
N GLU A 168 -12.35 8.51 -3.84
CA GLU A 168 -11.86 9.70 -4.54
C GLU A 168 -10.62 9.40 -5.37
N GLY A 169 -10.57 9.98 -6.56
CA GLY A 169 -9.43 9.80 -7.46
C GLY A 169 -8.20 10.56 -6.99
N ILE A 170 -7.06 9.90 -7.01
CA ILE A 170 -5.76 10.50 -6.68
C ILE A 170 -5.01 10.81 -7.96
N GLN A 171 -4.64 12.08 -8.14
CA GLN A 171 -3.82 12.51 -9.26
C GLN A 171 -2.33 12.38 -8.90
N PHE A 172 -1.64 11.46 -9.53
CA PHE A 172 -0.18 11.38 -9.56
C PHE A 172 0.38 12.16 -10.74
N LYS A 173 1.70 12.33 -10.79
CA LYS A 173 2.32 13.11 -11.87
C LYS A 173 2.10 12.46 -13.25
N THR A 174 2.17 11.14 -13.31
CA THR A 174 2.06 10.37 -14.56
C THR A 174 0.66 9.84 -14.83
N LYS A 175 -0.22 9.76 -13.83
CA LYS A 175 -1.52 9.09 -13.95
C LYS A 175 -2.52 9.55 -12.87
N LYS A 176 -3.81 9.60 -13.24
CA LYS A 176 -4.91 9.67 -12.29
C LYS A 176 -5.43 8.27 -12.00
N ILE A 177 -5.54 7.91 -10.73
CA ILE A 177 -6.09 6.63 -10.27
C ILE A 177 -7.39 6.89 -9.53
N VAL A 178 -8.45 6.22 -9.96
CA VAL A 178 -9.76 6.24 -9.31
C VAL A 178 -10.08 4.81 -8.91
N PRO A 179 -9.96 4.45 -7.62
CA PRO A 179 -10.32 3.13 -7.17
C PRO A 179 -11.82 2.89 -7.36
N ARG A 180 -12.16 1.79 -8.02
CA ARG A 180 -13.54 1.34 -8.24
C ARG A 180 -13.57 -0.17 -8.07
N GLY A 181 -14.61 -0.69 -7.41
CA GLY A 181 -14.76 -2.12 -7.19
C GLY A 181 -15.84 -2.43 -6.18
N PHE A 182 -15.53 -3.27 -5.23
CA PHE A 182 -16.50 -3.85 -4.31
C PHE A 182 -16.00 -3.79 -2.87
N THR A 183 -16.94 -3.79 -1.95
CA THR A 183 -16.76 -4.14 -0.54
C THR A 183 -17.66 -5.32 -0.24
N TYR A 184 -17.25 -6.25 0.62
CA TYR A 184 -18.02 -7.45 0.94
C TYR A 184 -17.49 -8.15 2.19
N GLN A 185 -18.28 -9.10 2.69
CA GLN A 185 -17.92 -9.98 3.78
C GLN A 185 -17.61 -11.38 3.24
N ILE A 186 -16.62 -12.02 3.83
CA ILE A 186 -16.21 -13.38 3.48
C ILE A 186 -16.25 -14.23 4.73
N SER A 187 -16.85 -15.41 4.60
CA SER A 187 -16.72 -16.48 5.60
C SER A 187 -16.07 -17.69 4.92
N PHE A 188 -15.08 -18.26 5.57
CA PHE A 188 -14.41 -19.47 5.11
C PHE A 188 -15.00 -20.67 5.84
N ASN A 189 -15.07 -21.81 5.15
CA ASN A 189 -15.53 -23.07 5.75
C ASN A 189 -14.53 -23.63 6.79
N GLU A 190 -13.29 -23.22 6.73
CA GLU A 190 -12.20 -23.57 7.64
C GLU A 190 -11.37 -22.33 7.97
N ASP A 191 -10.64 -22.38 9.08
CA ASP A 191 -9.72 -21.30 9.43
C ASP A 191 -8.59 -21.19 8.39
N ILE A 192 -8.40 -20.00 7.88
CA ILE A 192 -7.27 -19.68 7.00
C ILE A 192 -6.15 -18.99 7.78
N ASN A 193 -4.92 -19.23 7.37
CA ASN A 193 -3.76 -18.56 7.93
C ASN A 193 -3.26 -17.46 6.99
N ILE A 194 -3.39 -16.21 7.42
CA ILE A 194 -2.91 -15.05 6.68
C ILE A 194 -1.75 -14.41 7.45
N PRO A 195 -0.66 -14.02 6.76
CA PRO A 195 0.39 -13.22 7.39
C PRO A 195 -0.18 -11.92 7.96
N LEU A 196 0.20 -11.60 9.20
CA LEU A 196 -0.33 -10.43 9.92
C LEU A 196 -0.07 -9.10 9.17
N ASP A 197 1.05 -9.00 8.48
CA ASP A 197 1.39 -7.84 7.66
C ASP A 197 0.39 -7.65 6.50
N ILE A 198 -0.16 -8.73 5.92
CA ILE A 198 -1.19 -8.65 4.89
C ILE A 198 -2.48 -7.99 5.41
N LEU A 199 -2.83 -8.17 6.68
CA LEU A 199 -3.98 -7.46 7.25
C LEU A 199 -3.77 -5.94 7.26
N TYR A 200 -2.55 -5.49 7.52
CA TYR A 200 -2.22 -4.06 7.53
C TYR A 200 -2.07 -3.46 6.14
N ILE A 201 -1.52 -4.20 5.20
CA ILE A 201 -1.28 -3.70 3.85
C ILE A 201 -2.50 -3.80 2.94
N GLY A 202 -3.49 -4.61 3.31
CA GLY A 202 -4.68 -4.85 2.51
C GLY A 202 -4.42 -5.74 1.28
N ILE A 203 -5.48 -6.06 0.56
CA ILE A 203 -5.44 -6.96 -0.58
C ILE A 203 -5.82 -6.23 -1.86
N GLY A 204 -5.17 -6.63 -2.94
CA GLY A 204 -5.52 -6.21 -4.27
C GLY A 204 -4.79 -4.98 -4.79
N HIS A 205 -5.13 -4.62 -6.00
CA HIS A 205 -4.40 -3.65 -6.80
C HIS A 205 -4.42 -2.21 -6.23
N PHE A 206 -5.36 -1.88 -5.35
CA PHE A 206 -5.49 -0.55 -4.76
C PHE A 206 -4.99 -0.44 -3.31
N ASN A 207 -4.34 -1.47 -2.79
CA ASN A 207 -3.89 -1.50 -1.40
C ASN A 207 -2.98 -0.29 -1.03
N PHE A 208 -2.16 0.19 -1.96
CA PHE A 208 -1.27 1.34 -1.76
C PHE A 208 -1.98 2.68 -1.53
N ILE A 209 -3.27 2.75 -1.77
CA ILE A 209 -4.11 3.94 -1.53
C ILE A 209 -5.29 3.63 -0.61
N GLY A 210 -5.16 2.60 0.21
CA GLY A 210 -6.16 2.18 1.19
C GLY A 210 -7.29 1.34 0.62
N GLY A 211 -7.10 0.73 -0.58
CA GLY A 211 -8.02 -0.25 -1.12
C GLY A 211 -7.78 -1.65 -0.53
N GLY A 212 -8.82 -2.49 -0.51
CA GLY A 212 -8.72 -3.88 -0.04
C GLY A 212 -8.38 -4.03 1.45
N GLU A 213 -8.72 -3.05 2.28
CA GLU A 213 -8.53 -3.09 3.72
C GLU A 213 -9.32 -4.24 4.33
N LEU A 214 -8.67 -4.97 5.23
CA LEU A 214 -9.21 -6.15 5.90
C LEU A 214 -9.57 -5.81 7.34
N GLU A 215 -10.80 -6.09 7.70
CA GLU A 215 -11.29 -6.05 9.08
C GLU A 215 -11.68 -7.47 9.53
N THR A 216 -11.31 -7.84 10.74
CA THR A 216 -11.52 -9.18 11.33
C THR A 216 -12.51 -9.13 12.46
#